data_7fc0a25e39f02622115341cf109e3257
#
_entry.id   7fc0a25e39f02622115341cf109e3257
#
_cell.length_a   1.000
_cell.length_b   1.000
_cell.length_c   1.000
_cell.angle_alpha   90.00
_cell.angle_beta   90.00
_cell.angle_gamma   90.00
#
_symmetry.space_group_name_H-M   'P 1'
#
loop_
_entity.id
_entity.type
_entity.pdbx_description
1 polymer ?
#
loop_
_entity_poly.entity_id
_entity_poly.type
_entity_poly.pdbx_seq_one_letter_code
_entity_poly.pdbx_strand_id
1 'polypeptide(L)'
;MHIAILDADIPVPSVYASRGLYSTQFRTLLQAAASRLTTTTTNAVPEINTSSYDVVGGVLPALNRLRTAPLAQENGTKNECEDVIDGILITGSSYSACDKHTKPWIAGLEKYIQTVFEKFPEVKIFGSCFGHQIIAQALLSPSLLENDGAGFHVEQCPYGYEVGIVPITLDSTFNEAFPHIAKNLKKREFRLQLVHGDRVVPIPTNTPTPDPKPEQITLPSPWLNLGYTSKCPVQGLYHPGRVLTFQGHFEFDSFVNRETCIEFGRRFGWKEDDIDGFVKGIDVAVAREGGDGDDDDSRIAAEGVVLFFAGLS
;
A
#
# COMPACT_ATOMS: atom_id res chain seq x y z
N MET A 1 -17.88 -9.04 0.78
CA MET A 1 -16.59 -8.84 1.46
C MET A 1 -16.53 -7.42 2.00
N HIS A 2 -16.23 -7.25 3.30
CA HIS A 2 -16.21 -5.93 3.95
C HIS A 2 -14.75 -5.52 4.28
N ILE A 3 -14.33 -4.37 3.77
CA ILE A 3 -12.99 -3.82 3.98
C ILE A 3 -13.09 -2.54 4.83
N ALA A 4 -12.45 -2.53 5.98
CA ALA A 4 -12.25 -1.33 6.78
C ALA A 4 -11.10 -0.51 6.20
N ILE A 5 -11.38 0.72 5.76
CA ILE A 5 -10.36 1.63 5.23
C ILE A 5 -9.98 2.62 6.32
N LEU A 6 -8.71 2.61 6.69
CA LEU A 6 -8.13 3.45 7.73
C LEU A 6 -7.50 4.69 7.06
N ASP A 7 -8.21 5.82 7.13
CA ASP A 7 -7.72 7.11 6.63
C ASP A 7 -6.62 7.63 7.58
N ALA A 8 -5.37 7.54 7.12
CA ALA A 8 -4.18 7.99 7.87
C ALA A 8 -3.81 9.45 7.59
N ASP A 9 -4.57 10.13 6.74
CA ASP A 9 -4.49 11.56 6.45
C ASP A 9 -5.73 12.04 5.70
N ILE A 10 -5.81 13.35 5.51
CA ILE A 10 -6.78 14.00 4.64
C ILE A 10 -6.05 14.45 3.36
N PRO A 11 -6.57 14.14 2.16
CA PRO A 11 -5.99 14.62 0.92
C PRO A 11 -5.81 16.14 0.90
N VAL A 12 -4.84 16.63 0.14
CA VAL A 12 -4.63 18.07 -0.06
C VAL A 12 -5.92 18.73 -0.55
N PRO A 13 -6.16 20.03 -0.25
CA PRO A 13 -7.47 20.66 -0.43
C PRO A 13 -8.08 20.52 -1.83
N SER A 14 -7.28 20.66 -2.88
CA SER A 14 -7.72 20.51 -4.27
C SER A 14 -8.17 19.09 -4.59
N VAL A 15 -7.43 18.09 -4.09
CA VAL A 15 -7.76 16.67 -4.24
C VAL A 15 -9.00 16.33 -3.43
N TYR A 16 -9.07 16.76 -2.17
CA TYR A 16 -10.27 16.53 -1.34
C TYR A 16 -11.54 17.09 -1.97
N ALA A 17 -11.48 18.32 -2.49
CA ALA A 17 -12.61 18.94 -3.16
C ALA A 17 -13.05 18.19 -4.43
N SER A 18 -12.13 17.54 -5.14
CA SER A 18 -12.41 16.86 -6.41
C SER A 18 -12.70 15.36 -6.26
N ARG A 19 -12.04 14.67 -5.32
CA ARG A 19 -12.04 13.19 -5.17
C ARG A 19 -12.53 12.70 -3.81
N GLY A 20 -12.75 13.58 -2.83
CA GLY A 20 -13.10 13.23 -1.44
C GLY A 20 -11.93 12.66 -0.65
N LEU A 21 -12.22 11.92 0.42
CA LEU A 21 -11.22 11.23 1.25
C LEU A 21 -10.50 10.10 0.48
N TYR A 22 -9.36 9.67 0.98
CA TYR A 22 -8.65 8.50 0.43
C TYR A 22 -9.53 7.24 0.46
N SER A 23 -10.30 7.03 1.54
CA SER A 23 -11.28 5.94 1.62
C SER A 23 -12.33 5.97 0.51
N THR A 24 -12.75 7.16 0.05
CA THR A 24 -13.66 7.30 -1.08
C THR A 24 -13.00 6.89 -2.39
N GLN A 25 -11.74 7.27 -2.60
CA GLN A 25 -10.97 6.94 -3.79
C GLN A 25 -10.73 5.41 -3.86
N PHE A 26 -10.23 4.81 -2.79
CA PHE A 26 -10.05 3.36 -2.72
C PHE A 26 -11.35 2.59 -2.94
N ARG A 27 -12.43 2.97 -2.27
CA ARG A 27 -13.75 2.33 -2.47
C ARG A 27 -14.15 2.30 -3.94
N THR A 28 -14.07 3.44 -4.61
CA THR A 28 -14.45 3.56 -6.02
C THR A 28 -13.62 2.64 -6.92
N LEU A 29 -12.31 2.62 -6.72
CA LEU A 29 -11.39 1.80 -7.52
C LEU A 29 -11.54 0.30 -7.26
N LEU A 30 -11.66 -0.11 -6.00
CA LEU A 30 -11.83 -1.51 -5.64
C LEU A 30 -13.17 -2.07 -6.13
N GLN A 31 -14.27 -1.31 -6.04
CA GLN A 31 -15.57 -1.70 -6.57
C GLN A 31 -15.55 -1.81 -8.09
N ALA A 32 -14.90 -0.87 -8.78
CA ALA A 32 -14.72 -0.94 -10.24
C ALA A 32 -13.86 -2.16 -10.65
N ALA A 33 -12.77 -2.44 -9.91
CA ALA A 33 -11.93 -3.61 -10.15
C ALA A 33 -12.69 -4.92 -9.93
N ALA A 34 -13.46 -5.05 -8.85
CA ALA A 34 -14.30 -6.21 -8.59
C ALA A 34 -15.33 -6.46 -9.69
N SER A 35 -15.97 -5.39 -10.19
CA SER A 35 -16.93 -5.48 -11.31
C SER A 35 -16.26 -6.00 -12.59
N ARG A 36 -15.03 -5.54 -12.91
CA ARG A 36 -14.28 -6.03 -14.08
C ARG A 36 -13.91 -7.49 -13.93
N LEU A 37 -13.38 -7.89 -12.77
CA LEU A 37 -12.98 -9.26 -12.48
C LEU A 37 -14.16 -10.23 -12.57
N THR A 38 -15.34 -9.85 -12.10
CA THR A 38 -16.56 -10.67 -12.21
C THR A 38 -16.94 -11.00 -13.65
N THR A 39 -16.61 -10.12 -14.60
CA THR A 39 -16.87 -10.34 -16.03
C THR A 39 -15.77 -11.15 -16.75
N THR A 40 -14.58 -11.23 -16.17
CA THR A 40 -13.40 -11.81 -16.85
C THR A 40 -12.91 -13.11 -16.24
N THR A 41 -13.32 -13.43 -14.99
CA THR A 41 -12.89 -14.65 -14.29
C THR A 41 -14.05 -15.64 -14.12
N THR A 42 -13.72 -16.93 -14.08
CA THR A 42 -14.70 -18.00 -13.78
C THR A 42 -15.04 -18.09 -12.29
N ASN A 43 -14.22 -17.49 -11.43
CA ASN A 43 -14.44 -17.46 -9.99
C ASN A 43 -15.26 -16.21 -9.64
N ALA A 44 -16.30 -16.40 -8.83
CA ALA A 44 -17.11 -15.31 -8.34
C ALA A 44 -16.26 -14.42 -7.40
N VAL A 45 -16.05 -13.17 -7.80
CA VAL A 45 -15.44 -12.15 -6.94
C VAL A 45 -16.52 -11.55 -6.05
N PRO A 46 -16.35 -11.53 -4.71
CA PRO A 46 -17.35 -11.00 -3.81
C PRO A 46 -17.58 -9.50 -4.04
N GLU A 47 -18.81 -9.04 -3.85
CA GLU A 47 -19.11 -7.60 -3.79
C GLU A 47 -18.31 -6.95 -2.66
N ILE A 48 -17.80 -5.75 -2.92
CA ILE A 48 -16.97 -4.99 -1.97
C ILE A 48 -17.81 -3.94 -1.27
N ASN A 49 -17.94 -4.12 0.05
CA ASN A 49 -18.45 -3.12 0.99
C ASN A 49 -17.29 -2.51 1.76
N THR A 50 -17.40 -1.23 2.11
CA THR A 50 -16.34 -0.53 2.84
C THR A 50 -16.89 0.32 3.97
N SER A 51 -16.11 0.42 5.06
CA SER A 51 -16.28 1.41 6.12
C SER A 51 -15.00 2.20 6.32
N SER A 52 -15.09 3.50 6.59
CA SER A 52 -13.94 4.37 6.79
C SER A 52 -13.75 4.72 8.26
N TYR A 53 -12.48 4.87 8.67
CA TYR A 53 -12.07 5.16 10.04
C TYR A 53 -11.01 6.24 10.05
N ASP A 54 -11.21 7.29 10.85
CA ASP A 54 -10.23 8.36 11.09
C ASP A 54 -9.22 7.91 12.14
N VAL A 55 -8.09 7.33 11.68
CA VAL A 55 -7.06 6.84 12.62
C VAL A 55 -6.23 7.96 13.21
N VAL A 56 -6.15 9.10 12.56
CA VAL A 56 -5.48 10.30 13.09
C VAL A 56 -6.26 10.84 14.29
N GLY A 57 -7.59 10.81 14.23
CA GLY A 57 -8.49 11.10 15.35
C GLY A 57 -8.58 9.97 16.38
N GLY A 58 -7.86 8.86 16.21
CA GLY A 58 -7.80 7.75 17.17
C GLY A 58 -8.94 6.73 16.99
N VAL A 59 -9.67 6.76 15.88
CA VAL A 59 -10.79 5.83 15.65
C VAL A 59 -10.29 4.61 14.86
N LEU A 60 -10.38 3.43 15.48
CA LEU A 60 -10.01 2.15 14.87
C LEU A 60 -11.22 1.20 14.87
N PRO A 61 -11.28 0.23 13.93
CA PRO A 61 -12.30 -0.82 13.96
C PRO A 61 -12.25 -1.59 15.29
N ALA A 62 -13.41 -1.83 15.88
CA ALA A 62 -13.50 -2.63 17.10
C ALA A 62 -13.10 -4.09 16.81
N LEU A 63 -12.25 -4.69 17.64
CA LEU A 63 -11.70 -6.02 17.42
C LEU A 63 -12.78 -7.12 17.31
N ASN A 64 -13.92 -6.95 17.99
CA ASN A 64 -15.04 -7.88 17.94
C ASN A 64 -15.82 -7.84 16.59
N ARG A 65 -15.50 -6.88 15.71
CA ARG A 65 -16.02 -6.84 14.34
C ARG A 65 -15.12 -7.53 13.32
N LEU A 66 -13.93 -7.94 13.73
CA LEU A 66 -12.98 -8.61 12.85
C LEU A 66 -13.35 -10.08 12.67
N ARG A 67 -13.16 -10.60 11.47
CA ARG A 67 -13.41 -12.00 11.12
C ARG A 67 -12.54 -12.95 11.96
N THR A 68 -13.17 -13.96 12.55
CA THR A 68 -12.51 -14.99 13.36
C THR A 68 -12.57 -16.40 12.76
N ALA A 69 -13.42 -16.61 11.74
CA ALA A 69 -13.56 -17.89 11.07
C ALA A 69 -13.54 -17.74 9.53
N PRO A 70 -13.09 -18.76 8.77
CA PRO A 70 -13.09 -18.73 7.31
C PRO A 70 -14.48 -18.47 6.73
N LEU A 71 -14.56 -17.70 5.65
CA LEU A 71 -15.81 -17.35 4.94
C LEU A 71 -16.69 -18.57 4.61
N ALA A 72 -16.09 -19.70 4.27
CA ALA A 72 -16.80 -20.94 3.91
C ALA A 72 -17.51 -21.66 5.06
N GLN A 73 -17.27 -21.28 6.31
CA GLN A 73 -17.83 -21.92 7.51
C GLN A 73 -18.99 -21.15 8.14
N GLU A 74 -19.30 -19.96 7.61
CA GLU A 74 -20.41 -19.16 8.14
C GLU A 74 -21.75 -19.60 7.53
N ASN A 75 -22.50 -20.42 8.26
CA ASN A 75 -23.90 -20.77 7.97
C ASN A 75 -24.89 -19.69 8.45
N GLY A 76 -24.42 -18.44 8.65
CA GLY A 76 -25.21 -17.32 9.14
C GLY A 76 -26.21 -16.78 8.12
N THR A 77 -27.31 -16.24 8.62
CA THR A 77 -28.25 -15.46 7.81
C THR A 77 -27.55 -14.22 7.23
N LYS A 78 -27.86 -13.84 6.00
CA LYS A 78 -27.24 -12.72 5.25
C LYS A 78 -27.03 -11.43 6.06
N ASN A 79 -27.80 -11.20 7.11
CA ASN A 79 -27.78 -9.97 7.91
C ASN A 79 -26.67 -9.93 8.98
N GLU A 80 -26.10 -11.08 9.39
CA GLU A 80 -25.01 -11.13 10.37
C GLU A 80 -23.63 -11.00 9.73
N CYS A 81 -23.52 -11.31 8.42
CA CYS A 81 -22.26 -11.23 7.67
C CYS A 81 -21.89 -9.80 7.19
N GLU A 82 -22.86 -8.88 7.09
CA GLU A 82 -22.59 -7.53 6.52
C GLU A 82 -21.75 -6.64 7.43
N ASP A 83 -21.73 -6.91 8.75
CA ASP A 83 -20.98 -6.10 9.73
C ASP A 83 -19.58 -6.65 10.05
N VAL A 84 -19.26 -7.89 9.65
CA VAL A 84 -17.96 -8.51 9.90
C VAL A 84 -16.93 -7.98 8.93
N ILE A 85 -15.77 -7.54 9.45
CA ILE A 85 -14.67 -7.00 8.66
C ILE A 85 -13.74 -8.13 8.21
N ASP A 86 -13.62 -8.28 6.90
CA ASP A 86 -12.77 -9.30 6.23
C ASP A 86 -11.36 -8.81 5.97
N GLY A 87 -11.19 -7.50 5.83
CA GLY A 87 -9.92 -6.91 5.49
C GLY A 87 -9.75 -5.49 6.03
N ILE A 88 -8.50 -5.10 6.21
CA ILE A 88 -8.08 -3.76 6.60
C ILE A 88 -7.24 -3.19 5.50
N LEU A 89 -7.53 -1.96 5.07
CA LEU A 89 -6.74 -1.18 4.15
C LEU A 89 -6.26 0.09 4.86
N ILE A 90 -4.94 0.33 4.88
CA ILE A 90 -4.32 1.51 5.48
C ILE A 90 -3.85 2.42 4.36
N THR A 91 -4.32 3.68 4.36
CA THR A 91 -4.03 4.64 3.29
C THR A 91 -2.63 5.24 3.40
N GLY A 92 -2.23 5.99 2.38
CA GLY A 92 -1.10 6.90 2.44
C GLY A 92 -1.30 8.03 3.46
N SER A 93 -0.19 8.70 3.80
CA SER A 93 -0.17 9.85 4.71
C SER A 93 1.02 10.75 4.44
N SER A 94 0.90 12.04 4.78
CA SER A 94 2.00 12.99 4.82
C SER A 94 2.86 12.88 6.08
N TYR A 95 2.45 12.07 7.05
CA TYR A 95 3.23 11.77 8.24
C TYR A 95 4.25 10.66 7.96
N SER A 96 5.38 10.69 8.69
CA SER A 96 6.34 9.58 8.68
C SER A 96 5.93 8.49 9.67
N ALA A 97 6.09 7.23 9.31
CA ALA A 97 5.91 6.12 10.24
C ALA A 97 6.89 6.18 11.44
N CYS A 98 8.01 6.92 11.28
CA CYS A 98 8.98 7.18 12.35
C CYS A 98 8.48 8.15 13.43
N ASP A 99 7.40 8.90 13.16
CA ASP A 99 6.91 9.95 14.07
C ASP A 99 6.13 9.43 15.29
N LYS A 100 6.15 8.15 15.57
CA LYS A 100 5.39 7.51 16.65
C LYS A 100 5.63 8.12 18.04
N HIS A 101 6.78 8.74 18.27
CA HIS A 101 7.09 9.42 19.53
C HIS A 101 6.41 10.79 19.66
N THR A 102 6.10 11.45 18.57
CA THR A 102 5.45 12.75 18.51
C THR A 102 3.98 12.68 18.11
N LYS A 103 3.57 11.55 17.52
CA LYS A 103 2.21 11.27 17.02
C LYS A 103 1.67 9.98 17.65
N PRO A 104 1.00 10.03 18.83
CA PRO A 104 0.57 8.83 19.55
C PRO A 104 -0.34 7.90 18.76
N TRP A 105 -1.11 8.42 17.79
CA TRP A 105 -1.96 7.60 16.94
C TRP A 105 -1.17 6.60 16.08
N ILE A 106 0.07 6.95 15.68
CA ILE A 106 0.95 6.06 14.91
C ILE A 106 1.34 4.83 15.75
N ALA A 107 1.72 5.05 17.02
CA ALA A 107 2.01 3.94 17.93
C ALA A 107 0.76 3.08 18.21
N GLY A 108 -0.42 3.72 18.30
CA GLY A 108 -1.69 3.02 18.44
C GLY A 108 -2.02 2.16 17.21
N LEU A 109 -1.80 2.68 16.01
CA LEU A 109 -2.00 1.96 14.76
C LEU A 109 -1.00 0.80 14.62
N GLU A 110 0.28 1.01 14.94
CA GLU A 110 1.31 -0.04 14.93
C GLU A 110 0.89 -1.22 15.80
N LYS A 111 0.47 -0.95 17.05
CA LYS A 111 -0.03 -1.97 17.98
C LYS A 111 -1.30 -2.66 17.48
N TYR A 112 -2.19 -1.92 16.83
CA TYR A 112 -3.41 -2.47 16.25
C TYR A 112 -3.08 -3.45 15.11
N ILE A 113 -2.17 -3.09 14.21
CA ILE A 113 -1.69 -3.96 13.13
C ILE A 113 -1.12 -5.27 13.70
N GLN A 114 -0.25 -5.18 14.73
CA GLN A 114 0.31 -6.36 15.41
C GLN A 114 -0.79 -7.24 15.97
N THR A 115 -1.75 -6.65 16.68
CA THR A 115 -2.88 -7.38 17.27
C THR A 115 -3.72 -8.10 16.22
N VAL A 116 -4.01 -7.43 15.10
CA VAL A 116 -4.78 -8.02 13.99
C VAL A 116 -4.00 -9.16 13.36
N PHE A 117 -2.71 -8.96 13.09
CA PHE A 117 -1.87 -9.98 12.49
C PHE A 117 -1.75 -11.23 13.35
N GLU A 118 -1.57 -11.07 14.67
CA GLU A 118 -1.39 -12.18 15.61
C GLU A 118 -2.69 -12.92 15.93
N LYS A 119 -3.80 -12.17 16.14
CA LYS A 119 -5.02 -12.73 16.76
C LYS A 119 -6.16 -12.97 15.77
N PHE A 120 -6.10 -12.38 14.58
CA PHE A 120 -7.16 -12.47 13.59
C PHE A 120 -6.62 -12.99 12.25
N PRO A 121 -6.26 -14.28 12.16
CA PRO A 121 -5.62 -14.87 10.98
C PRO A 121 -6.48 -14.83 9.71
N GLU A 122 -7.78 -14.66 9.84
CA GLU A 122 -8.70 -14.56 8.69
C GLU A 122 -8.81 -13.14 8.11
N VAL A 123 -8.34 -12.12 8.85
CA VAL A 123 -8.34 -10.73 8.39
C VAL A 123 -7.09 -10.44 7.57
N LYS A 124 -7.30 -9.99 6.34
CA LYS A 124 -6.21 -9.59 5.46
C LYS A 124 -5.89 -8.11 5.61
N ILE A 125 -4.63 -7.75 5.43
CA ILE A 125 -4.16 -6.38 5.62
C ILE A 125 -3.50 -5.88 4.33
N PHE A 126 -3.96 -4.74 3.83
CA PHE A 126 -3.34 -4.01 2.74
C PHE A 126 -2.84 -2.64 3.22
N GLY A 127 -1.69 -2.18 2.70
CA GLY A 127 -1.16 -0.85 2.96
C GLY A 127 -0.62 -0.16 1.72
N SER A 128 -0.97 1.13 1.53
CA SER A 128 -0.47 2.00 0.48
C SER A 128 0.44 3.06 1.08
N CYS A 129 1.62 3.27 0.52
CA CYS A 129 2.62 4.28 0.90
C CYS A 129 2.94 4.28 2.42
N PHE A 130 2.44 5.24 3.20
CA PHE A 130 2.55 5.22 4.66
C PHE A 130 2.02 3.90 5.25
N GLY A 131 0.91 3.36 4.71
CA GLY A 131 0.37 2.07 5.12
C GLY A 131 1.36 0.92 4.90
N HIS A 132 2.12 0.92 3.80
CA HIS A 132 3.22 -0.01 3.58
C HIS A 132 4.31 0.14 4.65
N GLN A 133 4.71 1.37 4.92
CA GLN A 133 5.79 1.68 5.86
C GLN A 133 5.43 1.28 7.30
N ILE A 134 4.23 1.65 7.78
CA ILE A 134 3.79 1.30 9.13
C ILE A 134 3.60 -0.21 9.33
N ILE A 135 3.14 -0.93 8.29
CA ILE A 135 3.05 -2.40 8.31
C ILE A 135 4.44 -3.03 8.39
N ALA A 136 5.40 -2.55 7.58
CA ALA A 136 6.79 -3.02 7.68
C ALA A 136 7.36 -2.81 9.08
N GLN A 137 7.18 -1.63 9.65
CA GLN A 137 7.65 -1.30 11.00
C GLN A 137 6.95 -2.13 12.08
N ALA A 138 5.65 -2.38 11.93
CA ALA A 138 4.87 -3.16 12.88
C ALA A 138 5.22 -4.66 12.87
N LEU A 139 5.56 -5.24 11.71
CA LEU A 139 5.64 -6.69 11.55
C LEU A 139 7.05 -7.22 11.24
N LEU A 140 7.97 -6.36 10.80
CA LEU A 140 9.34 -6.75 10.43
C LEU A 140 10.41 -6.10 11.31
N SER A 141 10.04 -5.45 12.43
CA SER A 141 11.03 -4.94 13.38
C SER A 141 11.72 -6.10 14.12
N PRO A 142 13.01 -5.93 14.53
CA PRO A 142 13.80 -7.00 15.16
C PRO A 142 13.18 -7.58 16.42
N SER A 143 12.44 -6.77 17.17
CA SER A 143 11.76 -7.20 18.40
C SER A 143 10.67 -8.27 18.19
N LEU A 144 10.26 -8.51 16.96
CA LEU A 144 9.21 -9.45 16.58
C LEU A 144 9.73 -10.66 15.80
N LEU A 145 10.98 -10.60 15.33
CA LEU A 145 11.61 -11.71 14.61
C LEU A 145 12.32 -12.62 15.62
N GLU A 146 11.88 -13.87 15.71
CA GLU A 146 12.37 -14.87 16.71
C GLU A 146 13.85 -15.28 16.57
N ASN A 147 14.53 -14.87 15.49
CA ASN A 147 15.92 -15.16 15.27
C ASN A 147 16.70 -13.86 15.11
N ASP A 148 17.99 -13.84 15.41
CA ASP A 148 18.98 -12.75 15.19
C ASP A 148 19.02 -12.22 13.74
N GLY A 149 17.92 -12.42 12.98
CA GLY A 149 17.73 -11.96 11.63
C GLY A 149 17.64 -10.44 11.56
N ALA A 150 18.30 -9.88 10.55
CA ALA A 150 18.23 -8.47 10.24
C ALA A 150 16.76 -8.05 10.06
N GLY A 151 16.23 -7.26 11.00
CA GLY A 151 14.92 -6.65 10.89
C GLY A 151 14.91 -5.54 9.85
N PHE A 152 13.73 -4.97 9.64
CA PHE A 152 13.53 -3.83 8.75
C PHE A 152 13.05 -2.62 9.53
N HIS A 153 13.36 -1.45 9.03
CA HIS A 153 12.89 -0.17 9.57
C HIS A 153 12.54 0.80 8.44
N VAL A 154 11.86 1.87 8.81
CA VAL A 154 11.58 2.98 7.91
C VAL A 154 12.62 4.07 8.15
N GLU A 155 13.15 4.65 7.07
CA GLU A 155 14.06 5.79 7.13
C GLU A 155 13.72 6.81 6.04
N GLN A 156 14.16 8.03 6.22
CA GLN A 156 14.14 9.03 5.14
C GLN A 156 15.16 8.62 4.07
N CYS A 157 14.74 8.60 2.81
CA CYS A 157 15.60 8.23 1.71
C CYS A 157 16.72 9.25 1.51
N PRO A 158 18.00 8.85 1.63
CA PRO A 158 19.13 9.77 1.46
C PRO A 158 19.30 10.27 0.02
N TYR A 159 18.63 9.61 -0.95
CA TYR A 159 18.66 9.96 -2.37
C TYR A 159 17.50 10.89 -2.78
N GLY A 160 16.74 11.41 -1.81
CA GLY A 160 15.59 12.29 -2.03
C GLY A 160 14.33 11.53 -2.43
N TYR A 161 13.34 12.27 -2.88
CA TYR A 161 12.00 11.76 -3.19
C TYR A 161 11.94 10.95 -4.48
N GLU A 162 10.96 10.04 -4.55
CA GLU A 162 10.45 9.47 -5.79
C GLU A 162 9.05 10.06 -6.04
N VAL A 163 8.87 10.70 -7.19
CA VAL A 163 7.63 11.40 -7.55
C VAL A 163 7.29 11.13 -9.02
N GLY A 164 6.02 10.92 -9.30
CA GLY A 164 5.50 10.62 -10.64
C GLY A 164 5.39 9.12 -10.91
N ILE A 165 5.25 8.76 -12.19
CA ILE A 165 5.20 7.35 -12.60
C ILE A 165 6.62 6.81 -12.65
N VAL A 166 6.96 5.94 -11.70
CA VAL A 166 8.29 5.31 -11.62
C VAL A 166 8.16 3.82 -11.90
N PRO A 167 8.93 3.27 -12.84
CA PRO A 167 8.97 1.84 -13.09
C PRO A 167 9.59 1.07 -11.91
N ILE A 168 8.87 0.07 -11.42
CA ILE A 168 9.29 -0.84 -10.35
C ILE A 168 9.72 -2.15 -11.01
N THR A 169 10.96 -2.59 -10.75
CA THR A 169 11.42 -3.92 -11.15
C THR A 169 10.85 -4.94 -10.19
N LEU A 170 9.94 -5.79 -10.67
CA LEU A 170 9.30 -6.82 -9.84
C LEU A 170 10.28 -7.95 -9.49
N ASP A 171 10.19 -8.43 -8.26
CA ASP A 171 10.93 -9.61 -7.80
C ASP A 171 10.36 -10.91 -8.41
N SER A 172 11.24 -11.83 -8.78
CA SER A 172 10.83 -13.09 -9.43
C SER A 172 10.03 -13.99 -8.49
N THR A 173 10.37 -14.03 -7.21
CA THR A 173 9.66 -14.86 -6.21
C THR A 173 8.27 -14.31 -5.94
N PHE A 174 8.11 -12.99 -5.92
CA PHE A 174 6.79 -12.37 -5.86
C PHE A 174 5.97 -12.69 -7.10
N ASN A 175 6.55 -12.60 -8.30
CA ASN A 175 5.85 -12.90 -9.55
C ASN A 175 5.33 -14.35 -9.61
N GLU A 176 6.06 -15.29 -9.03
CA GLU A 176 5.64 -16.69 -8.93
C GLU A 176 4.51 -16.86 -7.91
N ALA A 177 4.62 -16.21 -6.77
CA ALA A 177 3.64 -16.30 -5.68
C ALA A 177 2.35 -15.49 -5.94
N PHE A 178 2.44 -14.42 -6.73
CA PHE A 178 1.32 -13.53 -7.06
C PHE A 178 1.28 -13.20 -8.56
N PRO A 179 0.97 -14.18 -9.41
CA PRO A 179 1.17 -14.05 -10.86
C PRO A 179 0.20 -13.08 -11.56
N HIS A 180 -0.89 -12.66 -10.92
CA HIS A 180 -1.89 -11.81 -11.58
C HIS A 180 -1.29 -10.49 -12.08
N ILE A 181 -0.49 -9.81 -11.23
CA ILE A 181 0.16 -8.55 -11.61
C ILE A 181 1.09 -8.80 -12.81
N ALA A 182 2.07 -9.69 -12.66
CA ALA A 182 3.10 -9.92 -13.66
C ALA A 182 2.54 -10.37 -15.03
N LYS A 183 1.50 -11.21 -15.05
CA LYS A 183 0.88 -11.71 -16.29
C LYS A 183 0.10 -10.64 -17.06
N ASN A 184 -0.38 -9.61 -16.37
CA ASN A 184 -1.22 -8.58 -16.97
C ASN A 184 -0.46 -7.29 -17.35
N LEU A 185 0.83 -7.17 -16.96
CA LEU A 185 1.66 -6.03 -17.34
C LEU A 185 1.90 -6.00 -18.84
N LYS A 186 1.66 -4.85 -19.47
CA LYS A 186 2.00 -4.59 -20.88
C LYS A 186 3.51 -4.51 -21.12
N LYS A 187 4.24 -4.06 -20.09
CA LYS A 187 5.71 -3.97 -20.02
C LYS A 187 6.17 -4.81 -18.86
N ARG A 188 7.45 -5.20 -18.82
CA ARG A 188 7.99 -6.04 -17.71
C ARG A 188 8.15 -5.31 -16.37
N GLU A 189 7.89 -4.01 -16.34
CA GLU A 189 8.02 -3.16 -15.16
C GLU A 189 6.63 -2.77 -14.67
N PHE A 190 6.46 -2.78 -13.35
CA PHE A 190 5.22 -2.37 -12.71
C PHE A 190 5.26 -0.86 -12.45
N ARG A 191 4.30 -0.12 -12.97
CA ARG A 191 4.33 1.36 -12.99
C ARG A 191 3.18 1.91 -12.15
N LEU A 192 3.51 2.54 -11.04
CA LEU A 192 2.56 3.23 -10.17
C LEU A 192 2.95 4.70 -9.99
N GLN A 193 1.97 5.50 -9.56
CA GLN A 193 2.23 6.86 -9.09
C GLN A 193 2.99 6.79 -7.76
N LEU A 194 4.14 7.46 -7.69
CA LEU A 194 4.91 7.58 -6.45
C LEU A 194 4.88 9.04 -5.98
N VAL A 195 4.87 9.23 -4.67
CA VAL A 195 5.13 10.48 -3.99
C VAL A 195 5.58 10.17 -2.56
N HIS A 196 6.84 9.80 -2.40
CA HIS A 196 7.38 9.45 -1.09
C HIS A 196 8.85 9.85 -0.91
N GLY A 197 9.22 10.17 0.33
CA GLY A 197 10.58 10.46 0.74
C GLY A 197 11.11 9.46 1.76
N ASP A 198 10.24 8.65 2.39
CA ASP A 198 10.60 7.58 3.29
C ASP A 198 10.60 6.24 2.57
N ARG A 199 11.43 5.30 3.03
CA ARG A 199 11.58 3.95 2.45
C ARG A 199 11.78 2.89 3.52
N VAL A 200 11.43 1.66 3.20
CA VAL A 200 11.69 0.48 4.03
C VAL A 200 13.05 -0.11 3.66
N VAL A 201 13.92 -0.30 4.65
CA VAL A 201 15.28 -0.84 4.46
C VAL A 201 15.63 -1.86 5.55
N PRO A 202 16.57 -2.78 5.29
CA PRO A 202 17.11 -3.64 6.34
C PRO A 202 17.83 -2.80 7.41
N ILE A 203 17.76 -3.23 8.66
CA ILE A 203 18.55 -2.64 9.74
C ILE A 203 20.02 -3.01 9.51
N PRO A 204 20.95 -2.03 9.51
CA PRO A 204 22.36 -2.31 9.34
C PRO A 204 22.87 -3.29 10.40
N THR A 205 23.56 -4.33 9.97
CA THR A 205 24.31 -5.22 10.87
C THR A 205 25.59 -4.51 11.34
N ASN A 206 26.15 -4.94 12.48
CA ASN A 206 27.37 -4.37 13.05
C ASN A 206 28.64 -4.50 12.16
N THR A 207 28.54 -5.13 11.01
CA THR A 207 29.60 -5.19 9.99
C THR A 207 29.39 -4.03 8.99
N PRO A 208 30.42 -3.17 8.75
CA PRO A 208 30.36 -2.16 7.72
C PRO A 208 30.28 -2.82 6.35
N THR A 209 29.09 -3.07 5.88
CA THR A 209 28.85 -3.46 4.48
C THR A 209 28.38 -2.22 3.74
N PRO A 210 28.78 -2.02 2.45
CA PRO A 210 28.13 -1.02 1.61
C PRO A 210 26.62 -1.25 1.62
N ASP A 211 25.84 -0.18 1.44
CA ASP A 211 24.38 -0.30 1.27
C ASP A 211 24.10 -1.46 0.29
N PRO A 212 23.33 -2.47 0.69
CA PRO A 212 23.05 -3.60 -0.18
C PRO A 212 22.33 -3.08 -1.44
N LYS A 213 22.75 -3.59 -2.58
CA LYS A 213 22.05 -3.25 -3.82
C LYS A 213 20.58 -3.65 -3.70
N PRO A 214 19.64 -2.84 -4.22
CA PRO A 214 18.21 -3.11 -4.09
C PRO A 214 17.80 -4.53 -4.50
N GLU A 215 18.42 -5.08 -5.56
CA GLU A 215 18.17 -6.42 -6.06
C GLU A 215 18.67 -7.55 -5.14
N GLN A 216 19.42 -7.23 -4.08
CA GLN A 216 20.00 -8.19 -3.13
C GLN A 216 19.22 -8.25 -1.80
N ILE A 217 18.19 -7.43 -1.63
CA ILE A 217 17.39 -7.40 -0.41
C ILE A 217 16.50 -8.64 -0.34
N THR A 218 16.70 -9.43 0.71
CA THR A 218 15.88 -10.60 1.01
C THR A 218 15.13 -10.38 2.31
N LEU A 219 13.81 -10.58 2.26
CA LEU A 219 12.94 -10.52 3.44
C LEU A 219 12.97 -11.86 4.21
N PRO A 220 12.72 -11.86 5.52
CA PRO A 220 12.59 -13.09 6.29
C PRO A 220 11.38 -13.91 5.80
N SER A 221 11.57 -15.22 5.63
CA SER A 221 10.46 -16.11 5.24
C SER A 221 9.31 -16.02 6.26
N PRO A 222 8.05 -16.01 5.84
CA PRO A 222 7.55 -16.22 4.48
C PRO A 222 7.33 -14.91 3.68
N TRP A 223 7.89 -13.79 4.10
CA TRP A 223 7.73 -12.52 3.43
C TRP A 223 8.46 -12.47 2.09
N LEU A 224 7.82 -11.87 1.09
CA LEU A 224 8.37 -11.63 -0.25
C LEU A 224 8.39 -10.12 -0.52
N ASN A 225 9.48 -9.66 -1.16
CA ASN A 225 9.56 -8.31 -1.69
C ASN A 225 8.80 -8.24 -3.01
N LEU A 226 7.90 -7.27 -3.17
CA LEU A 226 7.23 -7.04 -4.45
C LEU A 226 8.22 -6.67 -5.54
N GLY A 227 9.21 -5.85 -5.21
CA GLY A 227 10.18 -5.34 -6.17
C GLY A 227 10.90 -4.11 -5.62
N TYR A 228 11.65 -3.45 -6.50
CA TYR A 228 12.52 -2.35 -6.12
C TYR A 228 12.66 -1.29 -7.22
N THR A 229 13.15 -0.12 -6.81
CA THR A 229 13.67 0.95 -7.67
C THR A 229 15.10 1.25 -7.27
N SER A 230 15.76 2.16 -7.98
CA SER A 230 17.13 2.57 -7.63
C SER A 230 17.23 3.27 -6.26
N LYS A 231 16.15 3.88 -5.76
CA LYS A 231 16.12 4.62 -4.49
C LYS A 231 15.45 3.86 -3.36
N CYS A 232 14.52 2.99 -3.66
CA CYS A 232 13.73 2.25 -2.69
C CYS A 232 13.87 0.75 -2.92
N PRO A 233 14.55 0.01 -2.03
CA PRO A 233 14.81 -1.41 -2.21
C PRO A 233 13.61 -2.30 -1.92
N VAL A 234 12.57 -1.78 -1.24
CA VAL A 234 11.36 -2.52 -0.91
C VAL A 234 10.15 -1.68 -1.33
N GLN A 235 9.66 -1.92 -2.54
CA GLN A 235 8.50 -1.22 -3.11
C GLN A 235 7.16 -1.85 -2.74
N GLY A 236 7.19 -2.91 -1.95
CA GLY A 236 6.02 -3.56 -1.40
C GLY A 236 6.37 -4.86 -0.69
N LEU A 237 5.45 -5.31 0.13
CA LEU A 237 5.58 -6.53 0.93
C LEU A 237 4.44 -7.48 0.57
N TYR A 238 4.75 -8.76 0.52
CA TYR A 238 3.74 -9.79 0.41
C TYR A 238 4.02 -10.90 1.44
N HIS A 239 3.07 -11.11 2.34
CA HIS A 239 2.97 -12.30 3.18
C HIS A 239 1.82 -13.13 2.65
N PRO A 240 2.04 -14.34 2.10
CA PRO A 240 1.03 -15.12 1.43
C PRO A 240 -0.28 -15.24 2.22
N GLY A 241 -1.38 -14.81 1.58
CA GLY A 241 -2.72 -14.87 2.14
C GLY A 241 -3.02 -13.91 3.30
N ARG A 242 -2.05 -13.12 3.79
CA ARG A 242 -2.22 -12.29 4.99
C ARG A 242 -1.98 -10.79 4.79
N VAL A 243 -0.89 -10.44 4.12
CA VAL A 243 -0.50 -9.04 3.94
C VAL A 243 -0.06 -8.80 2.50
N LEU A 244 -0.52 -7.70 1.93
CA LEU A 244 -0.02 -7.14 0.67
C LEU A 244 0.17 -5.64 0.86
N THR A 245 1.27 -5.07 0.38
CA THR A 245 1.50 -3.62 0.45
C THR A 245 2.14 -3.10 -0.82
N PHE A 246 1.87 -1.82 -1.14
CA PHE A 246 2.57 -1.09 -2.19
C PHE A 246 3.12 0.21 -1.62
N GLN A 247 4.37 0.55 -1.95
CA GLN A 247 4.91 1.88 -1.65
C GLN A 247 4.30 2.94 -2.58
N GLY A 248 3.95 2.55 -3.80
CA GLY A 248 3.25 3.39 -4.76
C GLY A 248 1.74 3.44 -4.52
N HIS A 249 1.10 4.36 -5.23
CA HIS A 249 -0.32 4.67 -5.19
C HIS A 249 -1.01 4.21 -6.47
N PHE A 250 -1.93 3.28 -6.37
CA PHE A 250 -2.81 2.94 -7.49
C PHE A 250 -4.13 3.72 -7.44
N GLU A 251 -4.38 4.37 -6.32
CA GLU A 251 -5.52 5.27 -6.12
C GLU A 251 -5.30 6.69 -6.66
N PHE A 252 -4.06 7.03 -7.04
CA PHE A 252 -3.75 8.34 -7.61
C PHE A 252 -3.83 8.29 -9.13
N ASP A 253 -4.50 9.29 -9.71
CA ASP A 253 -4.30 9.71 -11.09
C ASP A 253 -3.23 10.81 -11.17
N SER A 254 -2.90 11.24 -12.37
CA SER A 254 -1.91 12.31 -12.59
C SER A 254 -2.31 13.63 -11.93
N PHE A 255 -3.60 13.95 -11.88
CA PHE A 255 -4.10 15.14 -11.18
C PHE A 255 -3.84 15.04 -9.67
N VAL A 256 -4.17 13.91 -9.06
CA VAL A 256 -3.97 13.69 -7.61
C VAL A 256 -2.49 13.76 -7.28
N ASN A 257 -1.63 13.10 -8.06
CA ASN A 257 -0.19 13.10 -7.81
C ASN A 257 0.41 14.51 -7.97
N ARG A 258 0.01 15.24 -9.02
CA ARG A 258 0.47 16.60 -9.29
C ARG A 258 0.11 17.56 -8.15
N GLU A 259 -1.15 17.60 -7.74
CA GLU A 259 -1.62 18.49 -6.69
C GLU A 259 -0.96 18.14 -5.34
N THR A 260 -0.81 16.83 -5.05
CA THR A 260 -0.11 16.35 -3.85
C THR A 260 1.36 16.76 -3.87
N CYS A 261 2.05 16.60 -5.00
CA CYS A 261 3.45 17.01 -5.17
C CYS A 261 3.65 18.51 -4.91
N ILE A 262 2.79 19.37 -5.49
CA ILE A 262 2.87 20.82 -5.31
C ILE A 262 2.67 21.20 -3.85
N GLU A 263 1.64 20.69 -3.21
CA GLU A 263 1.30 21.03 -1.84
C GLU A 263 2.36 20.49 -0.85
N PHE A 264 2.79 19.24 -1.03
CA PHE A 264 3.85 18.65 -0.19
C PHE A 264 5.18 19.38 -0.39
N GLY A 265 5.54 19.73 -1.64
CA GLY A 265 6.75 20.48 -1.93
C GLY A 265 6.78 21.81 -1.17
N ARG A 266 5.68 22.56 -1.21
CA ARG A 266 5.54 23.81 -0.46
C ARG A 266 5.57 23.60 1.05
N ARG A 267 4.83 22.62 1.54
CA ARG A 267 4.72 22.30 2.97
C ARG A 267 6.04 21.84 3.57
N PHE A 268 6.82 21.04 2.83
CA PHE A 268 8.10 20.49 3.27
C PHE A 268 9.31 21.31 2.84
N GLY A 269 9.08 22.47 2.20
CA GLY A 269 10.13 23.40 1.82
C GLY A 269 11.06 22.89 0.71
N TRP A 270 10.52 22.14 -0.26
CA TRP A 270 11.28 21.77 -1.45
C TRP A 270 11.63 23.01 -2.28
N LYS A 271 12.69 22.94 -3.05
CA LYS A 271 13.01 24.00 -3.98
C LYS A 271 11.96 24.07 -5.09
N GLU A 272 11.60 25.25 -5.53
CA GLU A 272 10.62 25.42 -6.62
C GLU A 272 11.06 24.69 -7.89
N ASP A 273 12.36 24.72 -8.23
CA ASP A 273 12.91 23.99 -9.40
C ASP A 273 12.68 22.47 -9.30
N ASP A 274 12.74 21.89 -8.08
CA ASP A 274 12.47 20.48 -7.84
C ASP A 274 10.97 20.17 -8.02
N ILE A 275 10.10 21.05 -7.48
CA ILE A 275 8.64 20.93 -7.64
C ILE A 275 8.27 20.98 -9.13
N ASP A 276 8.78 21.99 -9.85
CA ASP A 276 8.55 22.16 -11.29
C ASP A 276 9.06 20.95 -12.09
N GLY A 277 10.23 20.42 -11.69
CA GLY A 277 10.79 19.21 -12.30
C GLY A 277 9.89 17.97 -12.15
N PHE A 278 9.37 17.74 -10.94
CA PHE A 278 8.45 16.64 -10.65
C PHE A 278 7.11 16.83 -11.39
N VAL A 279 6.51 18.00 -11.33
CA VAL A 279 5.26 18.32 -12.03
C VAL A 279 5.41 18.11 -13.52
N LYS A 280 6.48 18.61 -14.12
CA LYS A 280 6.78 18.39 -15.52
C LYS A 280 6.94 16.90 -15.88
N GLY A 281 7.56 16.12 -14.99
CA GLY A 281 7.68 14.66 -15.14
C GLY A 281 6.32 13.96 -15.16
N ILE A 282 5.41 14.36 -14.27
CA ILE A 282 4.03 13.84 -14.22
C ILE A 282 3.28 14.22 -15.52
N ASP A 283 3.32 15.48 -15.92
CA ASP A 283 2.59 15.98 -17.10
C ASP A 283 3.12 15.35 -18.43
N VAL A 284 4.44 15.12 -18.53
CA VAL A 284 5.05 14.48 -19.72
C VAL A 284 4.67 13.00 -19.83
N ALA A 285 4.54 12.31 -18.71
CA ALA A 285 4.08 10.92 -18.71
C ALA A 285 2.68 10.82 -19.34
N VAL A 286 1.77 11.71 -18.97
CA VAL A 286 0.40 11.79 -19.53
C VAL A 286 0.41 12.09 -21.04
N ALA A 287 1.31 12.97 -21.51
CA ALA A 287 1.35 13.40 -22.91
C ALA A 287 1.91 12.33 -23.87
N ARG A 288 2.71 11.39 -23.39
CA ARG A 288 3.43 10.41 -24.22
C ARG A 288 2.57 9.26 -24.76
N GLU A 289 1.44 8.97 -24.17
CA GLU A 289 0.65 7.77 -24.47
C GLU A 289 -0.69 8.00 -25.17
N GLY A 290 -0.95 9.18 -25.74
CA GLY A 290 -2.00 9.36 -26.76
C GLY A 290 -3.44 9.27 -26.26
N GLY A 291 -3.72 9.59 -25.03
CA GLY A 291 -5.08 9.99 -24.64
C GLY A 291 -6.01 8.93 -24.07
N ASP A 292 -5.60 7.69 -23.88
CA ASP A 292 -6.46 6.65 -23.27
C ASP A 292 -6.29 6.48 -21.74
N GLY A 293 -5.61 7.42 -21.07
CA GLY A 293 -5.63 7.55 -19.59
C GLY A 293 -4.97 6.44 -18.76
N ASP A 294 -4.37 5.42 -19.38
CA ASP A 294 -3.74 4.28 -18.71
C ASP A 294 -2.20 4.33 -18.80
N ASP A 295 -1.59 5.39 -18.26
CA ASP A 295 -0.13 5.55 -18.27
C ASP A 295 0.57 4.72 -17.20
N ASP A 296 -0.18 4.18 -16.24
CA ASP A 296 0.30 3.34 -15.16
C ASP A 296 -0.49 2.02 -15.08
N ASP A 297 -0.07 1.17 -14.15
CA ASP A 297 -0.67 -0.13 -13.91
C ASP A 297 -1.68 -0.11 -12.74
N SER A 298 -2.25 1.05 -12.42
CA SER A 298 -3.22 1.25 -11.33
C SER A 298 -4.40 0.30 -11.41
N ARG A 299 -4.90 0.07 -12.62
CA ARG A 299 -5.99 -0.89 -12.87
C ARG A 299 -5.61 -2.31 -12.50
N ILE A 300 -4.41 -2.77 -12.91
CA ILE A 300 -3.89 -4.11 -12.62
C ILE A 300 -3.62 -4.24 -11.13
N ALA A 301 -3.07 -3.19 -10.50
CA ALA A 301 -2.85 -3.13 -9.07
C ALA A 301 -4.15 -3.25 -8.28
N ALA A 302 -5.19 -2.49 -8.65
CA ALA A 302 -6.50 -2.55 -8.00
C ALA A 302 -7.14 -3.95 -8.13
N GLU A 303 -7.05 -4.57 -9.31
CA GLU A 303 -7.50 -5.96 -9.53
C GLU A 303 -6.72 -6.95 -8.68
N GLY A 304 -5.39 -6.81 -8.58
CA GLY A 304 -4.54 -7.60 -7.70
C GLY A 304 -4.94 -7.48 -6.23
N VAL A 305 -5.20 -6.27 -5.75
CA VAL A 305 -5.66 -6.04 -4.36
C VAL A 305 -7.02 -6.67 -4.10
N VAL A 306 -7.94 -6.61 -5.04
CA VAL A 306 -9.25 -7.29 -4.93
C VAL A 306 -9.08 -8.80 -4.86
N LEU A 307 -8.26 -9.39 -5.73
CA LEU A 307 -7.97 -10.83 -5.72
C LEU A 307 -7.29 -11.25 -4.41
N PHE A 308 -6.36 -10.45 -3.90
CA PHE A 308 -5.75 -10.68 -2.60
C PHE A 308 -6.78 -10.73 -1.49
N PHE A 309 -7.65 -9.73 -1.37
CA PHE A 309 -8.70 -9.73 -0.35
C PHE A 309 -9.69 -10.89 -0.52
N ALA A 310 -10.02 -11.26 -1.75
CA ALA A 310 -10.90 -12.39 -2.05
C ALA A 310 -10.26 -13.76 -1.81
N GLY A 311 -8.93 -13.85 -1.59
CA GLY A 311 -8.22 -15.14 -1.47
C GLY A 311 -8.08 -15.89 -2.78
N LEU A 312 -8.04 -15.16 -3.89
CA LEU A 312 -7.96 -15.67 -5.26
C LEU A 312 -6.59 -15.31 -5.92
N SER A 313 -5.64 -14.86 -5.13
CA SER A 313 -4.28 -14.52 -5.57
C SER A 313 -3.37 -15.74 -5.68
#